data_9dff6fb006d0342c6a6a3907240c0852
#
_entry.id   9dff6fb006d0342c6a6a3907240c0852
#
_cell.length_a   1.000
_cell.length_b   1.000
_cell.length_c   1.000
_cell.angle_alpha   90.00
_cell.angle_beta   90.00
_cell.angle_gamma   90.00
#
_symmetry.space_group_name_H-M   'P 1'
#
loop_
_entity.id
_entity.type
_entity.pdbx_description
1 polymer ?
#
loop_
_entity_poly.entity_id
_entity_poly.type
_entity_poly.pdbx_seq_one_letter_code
_entity_poly.pdbx_strand_id
1 'polypeptide(L)'
;MSWRTKAVKYAKEQAPKEACGLLAIINGEETFWPCKNLAETTHEFFMLDPEDWAECEDTGEILGVIHSHPQGPAVASDADKASCEHIGFPYYIYSLKTDDWLTLKPKDWKNPSLIGRKFIWGKYDCWSVVTDWFKETKNINIKYWPRPKTLKEFADNPYFEKVLTESNFKKQETNDDIQKGDVLLFSGAL
;
A
#
# COMPACT_ATOMS: atom_id res chain seq x y z
N MET A 1 -14.65 -2.80 4.39
CA MET A 1 -14.67 -1.34 4.07
C MET A 1 -13.24 -0.95 3.77
N SER A 2 -12.98 -0.29 2.62
CA SER A 2 -11.62 0.06 2.22
C SER A 2 -10.99 1.08 3.19
N TRP A 3 -9.65 1.15 3.24
CA TRP A 3 -8.96 2.15 4.04
C TRP A 3 -9.34 3.59 3.63
N ARG A 4 -9.54 3.85 2.33
CA ARG A 4 -10.01 5.15 1.85
C ARG A 4 -11.37 5.54 2.43
N THR A 5 -12.32 4.60 2.45
CA THR A 5 -13.64 4.85 3.03
C THR A 5 -13.57 5.17 4.51
N LYS A 6 -12.69 4.48 5.26
CA LYS A 6 -12.46 4.78 6.69
C LYS A 6 -11.83 6.17 6.87
N ALA A 7 -10.81 6.49 6.07
CA ALA A 7 -10.14 7.80 6.12
C ALA A 7 -11.08 8.97 5.77
N VAL A 8 -11.91 8.82 4.73
CA VAL A 8 -12.93 9.82 4.36
C VAL A 8 -13.94 10.04 5.47
N LYS A 9 -14.42 8.95 6.09
CA LYS A 9 -15.35 9.06 7.22
C LYS A 9 -14.69 9.85 8.36
N TYR A 10 -13.48 9.48 8.75
CA TYR A 10 -12.73 10.16 9.80
C TYR A 10 -12.46 11.64 9.45
N ALA A 11 -12.08 11.94 8.21
CA ALA A 11 -11.88 13.31 7.76
C ALA A 11 -13.14 14.19 7.89
N LYS A 12 -14.32 13.64 7.59
CA LYS A 12 -15.60 14.33 7.77
C LYS A 12 -15.93 14.57 9.24
N GLU A 13 -15.58 13.62 10.12
CA GLU A 13 -15.78 13.75 11.58
C GLU A 13 -14.84 14.79 12.21
N GLN A 14 -13.62 14.93 11.68
CA GLN A 14 -12.63 15.89 12.19
C GLN A 14 -12.80 17.31 11.65
N ALA A 15 -13.53 17.48 10.53
CA ALA A 15 -13.72 18.82 9.93
C ALA A 15 -14.29 19.83 10.94
N PRO A 16 -13.84 21.10 10.95
CA PRO A 16 -12.96 21.76 9.95
C PRO A 16 -11.46 21.54 10.15
N LYS A 17 -11.02 20.68 11.08
CA LYS A 17 -9.63 20.36 11.29
C LYS A 17 -9.12 19.41 10.20
N GLU A 18 -7.83 19.47 9.89
CA GLU A 18 -7.18 18.44 9.10
C GLU A 18 -7.15 17.13 9.88
N ALA A 19 -7.76 16.10 9.34
CA ALA A 19 -7.60 14.74 9.83
C ALA A 19 -6.25 14.21 9.38
N CYS A 20 -5.58 13.45 10.21
CA CYS A 20 -4.35 12.77 9.85
C CYS A 20 -4.33 11.33 10.39
N GLY A 21 -3.47 10.51 9.83
CA GLY A 21 -3.30 9.12 10.19
C GLY A 21 -2.32 8.40 9.28
N LEU A 22 -2.29 7.10 9.40
CA LEU A 22 -1.36 6.25 8.69
C LEU A 22 -2.11 5.26 7.80
N LEU A 23 -1.54 4.94 6.66
CA LEU A 23 -1.87 3.74 5.93
C LEU A 23 -0.94 2.64 6.41
N ALA A 24 -1.49 1.56 6.95
CA ALA A 24 -0.70 0.44 7.45
C ALA A 24 -1.28 -0.90 7.01
N ILE A 25 -0.43 -1.92 7.00
CA ILE A 25 -0.86 -3.31 6.92
C ILE A 25 -1.01 -3.86 8.33
N ILE A 26 -2.22 -4.24 8.68
CA ILE A 26 -2.54 -4.85 9.97
C ILE A 26 -3.26 -6.17 9.70
N ASN A 27 -2.74 -7.27 10.22
CA ASN A 27 -3.26 -8.62 9.97
C ASN A 27 -3.41 -8.94 8.46
N GLY A 28 -2.47 -8.45 7.62
CA GLY A 28 -2.48 -8.69 6.19
C GLY A 28 -3.42 -7.79 5.37
N GLU A 29 -4.11 -6.85 5.99
CA GLU A 29 -5.03 -5.93 5.31
C GLU A 29 -4.56 -4.47 5.35
N GLU A 30 -4.67 -3.77 4.21
CA GLU A 30 -4.47 -2.32 4.18
C GLU A 30 -5.54 -1.63 5.03
N THR A 31 -5.13 -0.92 6.07
CA THR A 31 -6.00 -0.27 7.04
C THR A 31 -5.61 1.19 7.24
N PHE A 32 -6.61 2.05 7.38
CA PHE A 32 -6.42 3.41 7.89
C PHE A 32 -6.31 3.36 9.40
N TRP A 33 -5.20 3.84 9.94
CA TRP A 33 -4.94 4.04 11.35
C TRP A 33 -5.11 5.53 11.67
N PRO A 34 -6.16 5.94 12.38
CA PRO A 34 -6.36 7.34 12.72
C PRO A 34 -5.31 7.79 13.75
N CYS A 35 -4.78 8.99 13.56
CA CYS A 35 -3.90 9.63 14.51
C CYS A 35 -4.47 10.97 14.96
N LYS A 36 -4.11 11.39 16.16
CA LYS A 36 -4.42 12.74 16.65
C LYS A 36 -3.59 13.77 15.87
N ASN A 37 -4.21 14.88 15.57
CA ASN A 37 -3.52 16.04 15.01
C ASN A 37 -3.10 16.96 16.17
N LEU A 38 -1.79 17.04 16.44
CA LEU A 38 -1.19 17.85 17.51
C LEU A 38 -0.77 19.25 17.04
N ALA A 39 -1.06 19.65 15.80
CA ALA A 39 -0.75 20.98 15.32
C ALA A 39 -1.52 22.06 16.10
N GLU A 40 -0.89 23.20 16.38
CA GLU A 40 -1.56 24.34 17.03
C GLU A 40 -2.70 24.90 16.17
N THR A 41 -2.48 24.94 14.85
CA THR A 41 -3.46 25.39 13.83
C THR A 41 -3.96 24.22 13.01
N THR A 42 -4.75 23.35 13.64
CA THR A 42 -5.22 22.08 13.08
C THR A 42 -6.08 22.17 11.83
N HIS A 43 -6.52 23.37 11.45
CA HIS A 43 -7.30 23.61 10.21
C HIS A 43 -6.42 23.98 9.01
N GLU A 44 -5.13 24.23 9.21
CA GLU A 44 -4.17 24.59 8.17
C GLU A 44 -3.00 23.61 8.08
N PHE A 45 -2.74 22.88 9.18
CA PHE A 45 -1.60 21.97 9.29
C PHE A 45 -1.97 20.72 10.08
N PHE A 46 -1.19 19.69 9.90
CA PHE A 46 -1.24 18.52 10.75
C PHE A 46 0.15 18.19 11.31
N MET A 47 0.16 17.63 12.50
CA MET A 47 1.29 16.99 13.14
C MET A 47 0.81 15.69 13.77
N LEU A 48 1.31 14.57 13.26
CA LEU A 48 0.96 13.25 13.77
C LEU A 48 1.43 13.10 15.21
N ASP A 49 0.57 12.52 16.05
CA ASP A 49 0.96 12.13 17.41
C ASP A 49 2.02 11.02 17.33
N PRO A 50 3.21 11.22 17.92
CA PRO A 50 4.25 10.19 17.92
C PRO A 50 3.85 8.90 18.64
N GLU A 51 2.96 8.97 19.63
CA GLU A 51 2.45 7.79 20.35
C GLU A 51 1.56 6.96 19.43
N ASP A 52 0.64 7.60 18.69
CA ASP A 52 -0.22 6.92 17.71
C ASP A 52 0.62 6.31 16.56
N TRP A 53 1.73 6.96 16.17
CA TRP A 53 2.67 6.42 15.19
C TRP A 53 3.34 5.15 15.71
N ALA A 54 3.92 5.20 16.92
CA ALA A 54 4.62 4.07 17.53
C ALA A 54 3.68 2.87 17.75
N GLU A 55 2.44 3.12 18.21
CA GLU A 55 1.44 2.06 18.38
C GLU A 55 1.08 1.40 17.05
N CYS A 56 0.97 2.18 15.98
CA CYS A 56 0.73 1.65 14.64
C CYS A 56 1.91 0.80 14.16
N GLU A 57 3.15 1.25 14.38
CA GLU A 57 4.38 0.55 13.99
C GLU A 57 4.56 -0.78 14.75
N ASP A 58 4.18 -0.80 16.04
CA ASP A 58 4.17 -2.03 16.86
C ASP A 58 3.09 -3.02 16.42
N THR A 59 1.99 -2.51 15.85
CA THR A 59 0.84 -3.34 15.44
C THR A 59 0.94 -3.85 14.03
N GLY A 60 1.61 -3.12 13.12
CA GLY A 60 1.66 -3.45 11.71
C GLY A 60 2.79 -2.77 10.96
N GLU A 61 2.72 -2.78 9.63
CA GLU A 61 3.71 -2.15 8.76
C GLU A 61 3.14 -0.86 8.16
N ILE A 62 3.79 0.27 8.42
CA ILE A 62 3.39 1.57 7.89
C ILE A 62 3.75 1.64 6.40
N LEU A 63 2.78 2.05 5.57
CA LEU A 63 2.94 2.22 4.12
C LEU A 63 2.92 3.68 3.68
N GLY A 64 2.42 4.59 4.51
CA GLY A 64 2.32 6.00 4.17
C GLY A 64 1.53 6.82 5.17
N VAL A 65 1.54 8.11 4.95
CA VAL A 65 0.82 9.11 5.74
C VAL A 65 -0.44 9.54 5.00
N ILE A 66 -1.54 9.68 5.72
CA ILE A 66 -2.82 10.15 5.19
C ILE A 66 -3.19 11.43 5.92
N HIS A 67 -3.59 12.47 5.17
CA HIS A 67 -4.21 13.65 5.76
C HIS A 67 -5.28 14.25 4.85
N SER A 68 -6.08 15.15 5.40
CA SER A 68 -7.17 15.77 4.67
C SER A 68 -7.00 17.29 4.58
N HIS A 69 -7.46 17.85 3.45
CA HIS A 69 -7.65 19.28 3.25
C HIS A 69 -9.14 19.62 3.33
N PRO A 70 -9.64 20.15 4.46
CA PRO A 70 -11.08 20.40 4.64
C PRO A 70 -11.63 21.46 3.69
N GLN A 71 -10.87 22.52 3.40
CA GLN A 71 -11.30 23.68 2.61
C GLN A 71 -10.55 23.84 1.29
N GLY A 72 -9.43 23.13 1.11
CA GLY A 72 -8.56 23.20 -0.06
C GLY A 72 -8.78 22.05 -1.03
N PRO A 73 -8.23 22.15 -2.26
CA PRO A 73 -8.16 21.02 -3.19
C PRO A 73 -7.15 19.98 -2.72
N ALA A 74 -7.20 18.77 -3.31
CA ALA A 74 -6.18 17.73 -3.09
C ALA A 74 -4.87 18.06 -3.83
N VAL A 75 -4.18 19.10 -3.36
CA VAL A 75 -2.90 19.58 -3.91
C VAL A 75 -1.88 19.66 -2.78
N ALA A 76 -0.72 19.05 -2.96
CA ALA A 76 0.32 19.08 -1.95
C ALA A 76 0.87 20.48 -1.73
N SER A 77 0.83 20.97 -0.49
CA SER A 77 1.52 22.17 -0.04
C SER A 77 3.03 21.99 -0.08
N ASP A 78 3.80 23.07 0.10
CA ASP A 78 5.25 22.95 0.21
C ASP A 78 5.67 22.27 1.51
N ALA A 79 4.87 22.41 2.58
CA ALA A 79 5.06 21.67 3.83
C ALA A 79 4.85 20.18 3.63
N ASP A 80 3.80 19.76 2.90
CA ASP A 80 3.58 18.35 2.58
C ASP A 80 4.73 17.74 1.79
N LYS A 81 5.23 18.48 0.79
CA LYS A 81 6.38 18.02 -0.01
C LYS A 81 7.63 17.85 0.85
N ALA A 82 7.95 18.84 1.69
CA ALA A 82 9.10 18.79 2.58
C ALA A 82 8.98 17.65 3.60
N SER A 83 7.80 17.47 4.21
CA SER A 83 7.56 16.41 5.18
C SER A 83 7.58 15.02 4.52
N CYS A 84 7.00 14.87 3.35
CA CYS A 84 7.03 13.63 2.58
C CYS A 84 8.47 13.21 2.25
N GLU A 85 9.33 14.16 1.81
CA GLU A 85 10.75 13.91 1.57
C GLU A 85 11.50 13.55 2.86
N HIS A 86 11.23 14.25 3.96
CA HIS A 86 11.91 14.04 5.22
C HIS A 86 11.56 12.69 5.87
N ILE A 87 10.27 12.35 5.88
CA ILE A 87 9.77 11.10 6.48
C ILE A 87 10.07 9.90 5.58
N GLY A 88 10.15 10.11 4.25
CA GLY A 88 10.45 9.06 3.29
C GLY A 88 9.27 8.13 2.96
N PHE A 89 8.04 8.47 3.39
CA PHE A 89 6.82 7.73 3.09
C PHE A 89 5.92 8.48 2.10
N PRO A 90 5.16 7.75 1.26
CA PRO A 90 4.12 8.36 0.44
C PRO A 90 3.06 9.07 1.29
N TYR A 91 2.57 10.21 0.79
CA TYR A 91 1.44 10.95 1.36
C TYR A 91 0.20 10.76 0.51
N TYR A 92 -0.92 10.51 1.15
CA TYR A 92 -2.24 10.40 0.54
C TYR A 92 -3.11 11.54 1.06
N ILE A 93 -3.36 12.53 0.22
CA ILE A 93 -4.05 13.77 0.56
C ILE A 93 -5.48 13.70 0.05
N TYR A 94 -6.45 13.80 0.94
CA TYR A 94 -7.87 13.83 0.60
C TYR A 94 -8.45 15.24 0.73
N SER A 95 -9.13 15.72 -0.30
CA SER A 95 -9.88 16.97 -0.24
C SER A 95 -11.35 16.71 0.08
N LEU A 96 -11.85 17.31 1.19
CA LEU A 96 -13.27 17.29 1.49
C LEU A 96 -14.06 18.19 0.54
N LYS A 97 -13.40 19.21 -0.04
CA LYS A 97 -14.05 20.19 -0.93
C LYS A 97 -14.32 19.64 -2.32
N THR A 98 -13.38 18.86 -2.87
CA THR A 98 -13.44 18.36 -4.26
C THR A 98 -13.72 16.85 -4.32
N ASP A 99 -13.75 16.18 -3.16
CA ASP A 99 -13.97 14.74 -3.02
C ASP A 99 -12.99 13.89 -3.84
N ASP A 100 -11.73 14.32 -3.92
CA ASP A 100 -10.68 13.65 -4.67
C ASP A 100 -9.42 13.38 -3.81
N TRP A 101 -8.49 12.62 -4.40
CA TRP A 101 -7.26 12.19 -3.75
C TRP A 101 -6.04 12.56 -4.58
N LEU A 102 -4.99 13.05 -3.90
CA LEU A 102 -3.64 13.13 -4.44
C LEU A 102 -2.75 12.10 -3.75
N THR A 103 -1.86 11.47 -4.52
CA THR A 103 -0.74 10.71 -3.96
C THR A 103 0.55 11.43 -4.27
N LEU A 104 1.25 11.88 -3.22
CA LEU A 104 2.59 12.45 -3.28
C LEU A 104 3.59 11.38 -2.86
N LYS A 105 4.71 11.26 -3.57
CA LYS A 105 5.80 10.34 -3.21
C LYS A 105 7.09 11.11 -3.03
N PRO A 106 7.96 10.69 -2.09
CA PRO A 106 9.32 11.23 -2.01
C PRO A 106 10.05 11.03 -3.35
N LYS A 107 10.95 11.94 -3.72
CA LYS A 107 11.70 11.86 -4.99
C LYS A 107 12.52 10.59 -5.12
N ASP A 108 13.14 10.19 -4.01
CA ASP A 108 13.97 8.99 -3.94
C ASP A 108 13.20 7.74 -3.50
N TRP A 109 11.87 7.84 -3.37
CA TRP A 109 11.06 6.70 -2.97
C TRP A 109 11.12 5.59 -4.02
N LYS A 110 11.56 4.42 -3.59
CA LYS A 110 11.58 3.19 -4.39
C LYS A 110 10.77 2.12 -3.67
N ASN A 111 10.12 1.25 -4.46
CA ASN A 111 9.56 0.03 -3.87
C ASN A 111 10.68 -0.72 -3.11
N PRO A 112 10.35 -1.36 -1.98
CA PRO A 112 11.32 -2.21 -1.29
C PRO A 112 11.97 -3.19 -2.28
N SER A 113 13.27 -3.44 -2.09
CA SER A 113 14.02 -4.41 -2.90
C SER A 113 13.26 -5.75 -2.93
N LEU A 114 13.32 -6.45 -4.06
CA LEU A 114 12.77 -7.81 -4.17
C LEU A 114 13.39 -8.77 -3.16
N ILE A 115 14.69 -8.55 -2.83
CA ILE A 115 15.42 -9.39 -1.87
C ILE A 115 15.35 -8.73 -0.50
N GLY A 116 14.93 -9.50 0.51
CA GLY A 116 14.90 -9.07 1.91
C GLY A 116 13.67 -8.26 2.31
N ARG A 117 12.72 -7.99 1.40
CA ARG A 117 11.49 -7.32 1.78
C ARG A 117 10.59 -8.24 2.60
N LYS A 118 9.88 -7.68 3.57
CA LYS A 118 8.92 -8.43 4.38
C LYS A 118 7.77 -8.95 3.53
N PHE A 119 7.32 -10.16 3.83
CA PHE A 119 6.13 -10.73 3.20
C PHE A 119 4.87 -10.04 3.74
N ILE A 120 4.06 -9.52 2.81
CA ILE A 120 2.77 -8.89 3.12
C ILE A 120 1.75 -9.40 2.11
N TRP A 121 0.75 -10.14 2.59
CA TRP A 121 -0.29 -10.70 1.74
C TRP A 121 -1.02 -9.63 0.92
N GLY A 122 -1.10 -9.85 -0.38
CA GLY A 122 -1.72 -8.90 -1.30
C GLY A 122 -0.88 -7.68 -1.69
N LYS A 123 0.27 -7.46 -1.04
CA LYS A 123 1.15 -6.30 -1.29
C LYS A 123 2.56 -6.73 -1.71
N TYR A 124 3.26 -7.43 -0.83
CA TYR A 124 4.62 -7.94 -1.05
C TYR A 124 4.66 -9.45 -0.82
N ASP A 125 3.81 -10.17 -1.54
CA ASP A 125 3.69 -11.62 -1.52
C ASP A 125 4.46 -12.27 -2.68
N CYS A 126 4.38 -13.58 -2.78
CA CYS A 126 5.05 -14.35 -3.83
C CYS A 126 4.65 -13.89 -5.25
N TRP A 127 3.38 -13.54 -5.48
CA TRP A 127 2.95 -13.05 -6.79
C TRP A 127 3.48 -11.64 -7.09
N SER A 128 3.55 -10.78 -6.09
CA SER A 128 4.12 -9.45 -6.28
C SER A 128 5.62 -9.50 -6.57
N VAL A 129 6.35 -10.49 -6.03
CA VAL A 129 7.75 -10.73 -6.43
C VAL A 129 7.86 -11.03 -7.92
N VAL A 130 6.97 -11.88 -8.46
CA VAL A 130 6.93 -12.19 -9.89
C VAL A 130 6.65 -10.94 -10.71
N THR A 131 5.56 -10.21 -10.39
CA THR A 131 5.17 -9.02 -11.16
C THR A 131 6.23 -7.92 -11.15
N ASP A 132 6.81 -7.65 -9.98
CA ASP A 132 7.83 -6.63 -9.83
C ASP A 132 9.13 -7.04 -10.54
N TRP A 133 9.53 -8.31 -10.45
CA TRP A 133 10.70 -8.81 -11.16
C TRP A 133 10.58 -8.65 -12.68
N PHE A 134 9.43 -9.02 -13.25
CA PHE A 134 9.18 -8.85 -14.69
C PHE A 134 9.18 -7.39 -15.09
N LYS A 135 8.62 -6.51 -14.25
CA LYS A 135 8.63 -5.08 -14.49
C LYS A 135 10.05 -4.50 -14.46
N GLU A 136 10.83 -4.83 -13.43
CA GLU A 136 12.18 -4.27 -13.22
C GLU A 136 13.20 -4.82 -14.24
N THR A 137 13.12 -6.11 -14.57
CA THR A 137 14.15 -6.77 -15.40
C THR A 137 13.80 -6.87 -16.86
N LYS A 138 12.51 -6.92 -17.20
CA LYS A 138 12.03 -7.11 -18.58
C LYS A 138 11.18 -5.96 -19.09
N ASN A 139 10.86 -4.98 -18.24
CA ASN A 139 9.91 -3.89 -18.52
C ASN A 139 8.52 -4.41 -18.96
N ILE A 140 8.13 -5.57 -18.43
CA ILE A 140 6.82 -6.19 -18.68
C ILE A 140 5.91 -5.90 -17.50
N ASN A 141 4.77 -5.25 -17.76
CA ASN A 141 3.72 -5.03 -16.76
C ASN A 141 2.73 -6.20 -16.80
N ILE A 142 2.75 -7.03 -15.76
CA ILE A 142 1.76 -8.08 -15.57
C ILE A 142 0.53 -7.47 -14.91
N LYS A 143 -0.66 -7.86 -15.37
CA LYS A 143 -1.94 -7.38 -14.84
C LYS A 143 -2.02 -7.64 -13.33
N TYR A 144 -2.51 -6.64 -12.58
CA TYR A 144 -2.82 -6.82 -11.17
C TYR A 144 -3.98 -7.80 -10.98
N TRP A 145 -3.80 -8.71 -10.03
CA TRP A 145 -4.79 -9.66 -9.60
C TRP A 145 -5.04 -9.51 -8.10
N PRO A 146 -6.28 -9.16 -7.69
CA PRO A 146 -6.59 -9.07 -6.26
C PRO A 146 -6.46 -10.46 -5.61
N ARG A 147 -5.87 -10.50 -4.42
CA ARG A 147 -5.75 -11.74 -3.65
C ARG A 147 -7.08 -12.09 -2.99
N PRO A 148 -7.33 -13.39 -2.74
CA PRO A 148 -8.37 -13.80 -1.81
C PRO A 148 -8.18 -13.13 -0.45
N LYS A 149 -9.29 -12.89 0.27
CA LYS A 149 -9.22 -12.16 1.55
C LYS A 149 -8.50 -12.93 2.65
N THR A 150 -8.47 -14.24 2.55
CA THR A 150 -7.85 -15.10 3.56
C THR A 150 -6.99 -16.18 2.91
N LEU A 151 -6.00 -16.69 3.67
CA LEU A 151 -5.18 -17.83 3.25
C LEU A 151 -6.04 -19.07 2.99
N LYS A 152 -7.15 -19.24 3.73
CA LYS A 152 -8.09 -20.34 3.51
C LYS A 152 -8.78 -20.23 2.16
N GLU A 153 -9.33 -19.07 1.82
CA GLU A 153 -9.92 -18.83 0.49
C GLU A 153 -8.88 -19.03 -0.63
N PHE A 154 -7.62 -18.71 -0.37
CA PHE A 154 -6.53 -18.93 -1.30
C PHE A 154 -6.22 -20.43 -1.47
N ALA A 155 -6.17 -21.19 -0.38
CA ALA A 155 -5.90 -22.63 -0.42
C ALA A 155 -7.05 -23.43 -1.10
N ASP A 156 -8.29 -22.96 -0.93
CA ASP A 156 -9.50 -23.59 -1.49
C ASP A 156 -9.72 -23.28 -2.99
N ASN A 157 -8.92 -22.35 -3.58
CA ASN A 157 -9.06 -21.94 -4.97
C ASN A 157 -7.75 -22.16 -5.75
N PRO A 158 -7.81 -22.62 -7.01
CA PRO A 158 -6.63 -22.73 -7.88
C PRO A 158 -6.20 -21.33 -8.39
N TYR A 159 -5.95 -20.43 -7.45
CA TYR A 159 -5.67 -19.02 -7.71
C TYR A 159 -4.47 -18.85 -8.66
N PHE A 160 -3.34 -19.51 -8.35
CA PHE A 160 -2.14 -19.37 -9.16
C PHE A 160 -2.30 -19.96 -10.55
N GLU A 161 -2.98 -21.08 -10.72
CA GLU A 161 -3.22 -21.67 -12.03
C GLU A 161 -4.01 -20.71 -12.92
N LYS A 162 -5.05 -20.09 -12.38
CA LYS A 162 -5.83 -19.07 -13.06
C LYS A 162 -4.99 -17.86 -13.43
N VAL A 163 -4.29 -17.30 -12.45
CA VAL A 163 -3.51 -16.06 -12.64
C VAL A 163 -2.37 -16.26 -13.62
N LEU A 164 -1.66 -17.37 -13.55
CA LEU A 164 -0.59 -17.71 -14.48
C LEU A 164 -1.12 -17.85 -15.90
N THR A 165 -2.21 -18.60 -16.08
CA THR A 165 -2.84 -18.80 -17.40
C THR A 165 -3.31 -17.47 -17.99
N GLU A 166 -4.03 -16.65 -17.22
CA GLU A 166 -4.54 -15.36 -17.68
C GLU A 166 -3.45 -14.29 -17.86
N SER A 167 -2.27 -14.51 -17.28
CA SER A 167 -1.07 -13.68 -17.48
C SER A 167 -0.14 -14.20 -18.58
N ASN A 168 -0.62 -15.12 -19.41
CA ASN A 168 0.10 -15.71 -20.55
C ASN A 168 1.34 -16.55 -20.18
N PHE A 169 1.41 -17.06 -18.95
CA PHE A 169 2.41 -18.07 -18.61
C PHE A 169 1.98 -19.44 -19.18
N LYS A 170 2.95 -20.15 -19.73
CA LYS A 170 2.75 -21.51 -20.25
C LYS A 170 3.27 -22.49 -19.23
N LYS A 171 2.42 -23.48 -18.87
CA LYS A 171 2.86 -24.60 -18.03
C LYS A 171 3.84 -25.49 -18.80
N GLN A 172 4.98 -25.78 -18.17
CA GLN A 172 5.90 -26.83 -18.61
C GLN A 172 5.77 -28.04 -17.70
N GLU A 173 5.84 -29.23 -18.27
CA GLU A 173 5.67 -30.49 -17.53
C GLU A 173 7.00 -31.11 -17.09
N THR A 174 8.14 -30.61 -17.61
CA THR A 174 9.48 -31.10 -17.27
C THR A 174 10.35 -30.00 -16.70
N ASN A 175 11.21 -30.36 -15.73
CA ASN A 175 12.15 -29.42 -15.10
C ASN A 175 13.49 -29.33 -15.86
N ASP A 176 13.61 -29.92 -17.04
CA ASP A 176 14.90 -30.14 -17.68
C ASP A 176 15.50 -28.87 -18.33
N ASP A 177 14.68 -27.81 -18.50
CA ASP A 177 15.08 -26.57 -19.14
C ASP A 177 14.65 -25.31 -18.37
N ILE A 178 14.82 -25.29 -17.05
CA ILE A 178 14.48 -24.11 -16.23
C ILE A 178 15.42 -22.97 -16.61
N GLN A 179 14.83 -21.86 -17.05
CA GLN A 179 15.54 -20.66 -17.47
C GLN A 179 15.23 -19.45 -16.56
N LYS A 180 16.11 -18.46 -16.64
CA LYS A 180 15.90 -17.18 -15.94
C LYS A 180 14.63 -16.50 -16.45
N GLY A 181 13.63 -16.41 -15.58
CA GLY A 181 12.33 -15.83 -15.87
C GLY A 181 11.17 -16.84 -15.77
N ASP A 182 11.49 -18.11 -15.58
CA ASP A 182 10.47 -19.10 -15.28
C ASP A 182 9.95 -18.93 -13.86
N VAL A 183 8.66 -19.19 -13.69
CA VAL A 183 7.98 -19.14 -12.40
C VAL A 183 7.78 -20.57 -11.91
N LEU A 184 8.39 -20.90 -10.78
CA LEU A 184 8.26 -22.21 -10.17
C LEU A 184 7.08 -22.22 -9.19
N LEU A 185 6.14 -23.13 -9.39
CA LEU A 185 5.03 -23.36 -8.49
C LEU A 185 5.29 -24.62 -7.67
N PHE A 186 5.44 -24.43 -6.37
CA PHE A 186 5.63 -25.56 -5.44
C PHE A 186 4.29 -25.91 -4.79
N SER A 187 3.90 -27.17 -4.82
CA SER A 187 2.84 -27.71 -3.99
C SER A 187 3.45 -28.08 -2.64
N GLY A 188 3.19 -27.31 -1.62
CA GLY A 188 3.62 -27.55 -0.25
C GLY A 188 2.49 -27.30 0.73
N ALA A 189 2.42 -28.07 1.81
CA ALA A 189 1.56 -27.74 2.92
C ALA A 189 2.05 -26.43 3.56
N LEU A 190 1.14 -25.45 3.68
CA LEU A 190 1.33 -24.26 4.50
C LEU A 190 1.18 -24.62 5.97
#